data_06b193eb6149af340b64178ee55a45d4
#
_entry.id   06b193eb6149af340b64178ee55a45d4
#
_cell.length_a   1.000
_cell.length_b   1.000
_cell.length_c   1.000
_cell.angle_alpha   90.00
_cell.angle_beta   90.00
_cell.angle_gamma   90.00
#
_symmetry.space_group_name_H-M   'P 1'
#
loop_
_entity.id
_entity.type
_entity.pdbx_description
1 polymer ?
#
loop_
_entity_poly.entity_id
_entity_poly.type
_entity_poly.pdbx_seq_one_letter_code
_entity_poly.pdbx_strand_id
1 'polypeptide(L)'
;MEVGPLMSQNLSQVSATNEAAAAQEDPRRFKLIPFTEMTPDQKRYADAVLAGPTVASGSAAAVPGAATIGAPFNVYLRSPMLAERLRGVAEYIRFKTSLPQKLNEFAILVTARQWGAQYEWFAHHRLALKAGLNPAIAEQLANGQRPIGMDADETIIYNFSHELHTTHVVSDAAYKAVVDRFGEQGAVDLIAVNGYYVLVSMILNVDRSPLPGGAKPPLPPLK
;
A
#
# COMPACT_ATOMS: atom_id res chain seq x y z
N MET A 1 -13.57 44.58 -52.62
CA MET A 1 -12.61 43.75 -51.89
C MET A 1 -13.30 43.19 -50.68
N GLU A 2 -13.75 41.95 -50.80
CA GLU A 2 -14.38 41.21 -49.71
C GLU A 2 -13.30 40.65 -48.78
N VAL A 3 -13.45 40.86 -47.51
CA VAL A 3 -12.64 40.21 -46.48
C VAL A 3 -13.50 39.10 -45.88
N GLY A 4 -13.17 37.86 -46.20
CA GLY A 4 -13.91 36.66 -45.79
C GLY A 4 -13.76 36.28 -44.31
N PRO A 5 -14.62 35.38 -43.81
CA PRO A 5 -14.73 35.01 -42.40
C PRO A 5 -13.78 33.86 -42.06
N LEU A 6 -12.68 34.14 -41.36
CA LEU A 6 -11.68 33.16 -40.90
C LEU A 6 -11.46 33.18 -39.36
N MET A 7 -12.44 33.66 -38.58
CA MET A 7 -12.27 33.70 -37.12
C MET A 7 -13.31 32.93 -36.29
N SER A 8 -14.20 32.17 -36.92
CA SER A 8 -15.26 31.46 -36.17
C SER A 8 -14.99 29.98 -35.88
N GLN A 9 -13.94 29.37 -36.43
CA GLN A 9 -13.70 27.93 -36.28
C GLN A 9 -12.76 27.51 -35.14
N ASN A 10 -12.05 28.44 -34.51
CA ASN A 10 -11.08 28.09 -33.46
C ASN A 10 -11.64 28.09 -32.03
N LEU A 11 -12.82 28.65 -31.80
CA LEU A 11 -13.43 28.66 -30.46
C LEU A 11 -14.25 27.40 -30.16
N SER A 12 -14.76 26.71 -31.21
CA SER A 12 -15.55 25.48 -31.03
C SER A 12 -14.66 24.25 -30.77
N GLN A 13 -13.41 24.26 -31.21
CA GLN A 13 -12.50 23.13 -30.98
C GLN A 13 -11.85 23.17 -29.58
N VAL A 14 -11.69 24.35 -29.00
CA VAL A 14 -11.15 24.49 -27.62
C VAL A 14 -12.17 24.11 -26.55
N SER A 15 -13.48 24.29 -26.84
CA SER A 15 -14.55 23.84 -25.93
C SER A 15 -14.75 22.32 -25.94
N ALA A 16 -14.57 21.66 -27.09
CA ALA A 16 -14.77 20.21 -27.21
C ALA A 16 -13.64 19.38 -26.56
N THR A 17 -12.45 19.95 -26.38
CA THR A 17 -11.33 19.26 -25.71
C THR A 17 -11.39 19.37 -24.18
N ASN A 18 -12.19 20.30 -23.62
CA ASN A 18 -12.36 20.43 -22.17
C ASN A 18 -13.55 19.61 -21.63
N GLU A 19 -14.46 19.14 -22.45
CA GLU A 19 -15.57 18.27 -22.03
C GLU A 19 -15.24 16.78 -22.02
N ALA A 20 -14.10 16.37 -22.59
CA ALA A 20 -13.66 14.98 -22.67
C ALA A 20 -12.80 14.49 -21.48
N ALA A 21 -12.59 15.29 -20.45
CA ALA A 21 -12.23 14.79 -19.13
C ALA A 21 -13.54 14.37 -18.41
N ALA A 22 -14.22 13.37 -18.98
CA ALA A 22 -15.30 12.68 -18.29
C ALA A 22 -14.78 12.34 -16.90
N ALA A 23 -15.39 12.86 -15.85
CA ALA A 23 -15.04 12.60 -14.46
C ALA A 23 -15.04 11.07 -14.31
N GLN A 24 -13.83 10.50 -14.26
CA GLN A 24 -13.66 9.05 -14.16
C GLN A 24 -14.35 8.64 -12.86
N GLU A 25 -15.42 7.86 -12.99
CA GLU A 25 -16.22 7.46 -11.84
C GLU A 25 -15.31 6.84 -10.79
N ASP A 26 -15.44 7.25 -9.52
CA ASP A 26 -14.64 6.73 -8.43
C ASP A 26 -14.83 5.21 -8.32
N PRO A 27 -13.81 4.38 -8.60
CA PRO A 27 -13.95 2.92 -8.67
C PRO A 27 -14.16 2.27 -7.30
N ARG A 28 -14.03 3.04 -6.21
CA ARG A 28 -14.14 2.49 -4.85
C ARG A 28 -15.50 1.90 -4.57
N ARG A 29 -15.48 0.74 -3.91
CA ARG A 29 -16.69 0.14 -3.35
C ARG A 29 -17.11 0.80 -2.04
N PHE A 30 -16.15 1.25 -1.24
CA PHE A 30 -16.38 1.98 0.02
C PHE A 30 -16.20 3.48 -0.22
N LYS A 31 -17.29 4.19 -0.47
CA LYS A 31 -17.26 5.65 -0.69
C LYS A 31 -16.56 6.36 0.46
N LEU A 32 -15.82 7.43 0.16
CA LEU A 32 -15.18 8.23 1.20
C LEU A 32 -16.23 8.82 2.15
N ILE A 33 -15.95 8.79 3.44
CA ILE A 33 -16.77 9.43 4.48
C ILE A 33 -16.09 10.74 4.85
N PRO A 34 -16.75 11.90 4.60
CA PRO A 34 -16.26 13.18 5.07
C PRO A 34 -16.15 13.22 6.60
N PHE A 35 -15.16 13.93 7.14
CA PHE A 35 -15.02 14.09 8.60
C PHE A 35 -16.27 14.68 9.26
N THR A 36 -17.01 15.51 8.54
CA THR A 36 -18.28 16.12 8.99
C THR A 36 -19.45 15.14 9.09
N GLU A 37 -19.34 13.97 8.45
CA GLU A 37 -20.39 12.94 8.42
C GLU A 37 -20.02 11.71 9.25
N MET A 38 -18.83 11.71 9.87
CA MET A 38 -18.38 10.58 10.70
C MET A 38 -19.16 10.51 12.00
N THR A 39 -19.51 9.28 12.38
CA THR A 39 -19.96 9.01 13.75
C THR A 39 -18.85 9.29 14.77
N PRO A 40 -19.16 9.45 16.08
CA PRO A 40 -18.14 9.69 17.08
C PRO A 40 -17.03 8.60 17.12
N ASP A 41 -17.38 7.34 16.89
CA ASP A 41 -16.42 6.23 16.89
C ASP A 41 -15.52 6.25 15.64
N GLN A 42 -16.09 6.57 14.48
CA GLN A 42 -15.34 6.74 13.24
C GLN A 42 -14.35 7.91 13.34
N LYS A 43 -14.85 9.04 13.89
CA LYS A 43 -14.02 10.23 14.07
C LYS A 43 -12.88 9.96 15.04
N ARG A 44 -13.14 9.31 16.19
CA ARG A 44 -12.10 8.94 17.16
C ARG A 44 -11.00 8.11 16.52
N TYR A 45 -11.35 7.10 15.71
CA TYR A 45 -10.39 6.29 14.97
C TYR A 45 -9.59 7.13 13.97
N ALA A 46 -10.26 7.94 13.14
CA ALA A 46 -9.59 8.76 12.14
C ALA A 46 -8.63 9.78 12.79
N ASP A 47 -9.06 10.45 13.87
CA ASP A 47 -8.23 11.37 14.63
C ASP A 47 -6.98 10.66 15.22
N ALA A 48 -7.14 9.43 15.73
CA ALA A 48 -6.02 8.64 16.24
C ALA A 48 -5.02 8.25 15.14
N VAL A 49 -5.48 7.94 13.93
CA VAL A 49 -4.60 7.70 12.77
C VAL A 49 -3.85 8.96 12.40
N LEU A 50 -4.53 10.12 12.38
CA LEU A 50 -3.91 11.42 12.04
C LEU A 50 -2.92 11.90 13.09
N ALA A 51 -3.08 11.52 14.35
CA ALA A 51 -2.13 11.82 15.44
C ALA A 51 -0.96 10.82 15.50
N GLY A 52 -1.04 9.72 14.76
CA GLY A 52 -0.10 8.61 14.85
C GLY A 52 1.10 8.71 13.87
N PRO A 53 2.02 7.73 13.94
CA PRO A 53 3.25 7.71 13.14
C PRO A 53 3.00 7.54 11.63
N THR A 54 1.81 7.15 11.23
CA THR A 54 1.40 7.04 9.82
C THR A 54 1.53 8.35 9.07
N VAL A 55 1.16 9.48 9.69
CA VAL A 55 1.34 10.83 9.11
C VAL A 55 2.81 11.14 8.95
N ALA A 56 3.62 10.88 9.97
CA ALA A 56 5.07 11.12 9.93
C ALA A 56 5.78 10.30 8.84
N SER A 57 5.23 9.14 8.46
CA SER A 57 5.75 8.34 7.33
C SER A 57 5.43 8.91 5.95
N GLY A 58 4.67 10.03 5.87
CA GLY A 58 4.27 10.67 4.62
C GLY A 58 3.19 9.89 3.85
N SER A 59 2.26 9.27 4.56
CA SER A 59 1.15 8.53 3.93
C SER A 59 0.19 9.47 3.20
N ALA A 60 -0.03 9.24 1.91
CA ALA A 60 -1.03 9.97 1.12
C ALA A 60 -2.48 9.69 1.58
N ALA A 61 -2.69 8.64 2.36
CA ALA A 61 -4.01 8.27 2.89
C ALA A 61 -4.36 8.98 4.21
N ALA A 62 -3.39 9.62 4.87
CA ALA A 62 -3.58 10.27 6.17
C ALA A 62 -2.93 11.67 6.14
N VAL A 63 -3.61 12.61 5.51
CA VAL A 63 -3.16 14.00 5.35
C VAL A 63 -3.92 14.89 6.32
N PRO A 64 -3.22 15.58 7.26
CA PRO A 64 -3.87 16.52 8.16
C PRO A 64 -4.58 17.64 7.38
N GLY A 65 -5.79 17.99 7.81
CA GLY A 65 -6.61 19.02 7.17
C GLY A 65 -7.37 18.56 5.90
N ALA A 66 -7.19 17.35 5.43
CA ALA A 66 -7.99 16.80 4.34
C ALA A 66 -9.47 16.62 4.76
N ALA A 67 -10.40 16.68 3.82
CA ALA A 67 -11.82 16.50 4.09
C ALA A 67 -12.20 15.04 4.44
N THR A 68 -11.37 14.09 4.06
CA THR A 68 -11.58 12.64 4.23
C THR A 68 -10.26 11.95 4.58
N ILE A 69 -10.34 10.73 5.11
CA ILE A 69 -9.18 9.84 5.23
C ILE A 69 -9.20 8.82 4.10
N GLY A 70 -8.02 8.49 3.56
CA GLY A 70 -7.88 7.55 2.43
C GLY A 70 -7.85 6.08 2.84
N ALA A 71 -7.72 5.19 1.85
CA ALA A 71 -7.58 3.75 2.09
C ALA A 71 -6.18 3.41 2.67
N PRO A 72 -6.08 2.37 3.50
CA PRO A 72 -7.15 1.46 3.94
C PRO A 72 -8.05 2.03 5.06
N PHE A 73 -7.67 3.18 5.65
CA PHE A 73 -8.33 3.74 6.84
C PHE A 73 -9.81 4.05 6.59
N ASN A 74 -10.16 4.61 5.41
CA ASN A 74 -11.55 4.85 5.05
C ASN A 74 -12.40 3.56 5.08
N VAL A 75 -11.84 2.43 4.64
CA VAL A 75 -12.55 1.14 4.68
C VAL A 75 -12.81 0.72 6.12
N TYR A 76 -11.81 0.86 6.98
CA TYR A 76 -11.90 0.54 8.40
C TYR A 76 -12.96 1.35 9.16
N LEU A 77 -13.35 2.54 8.68
CA LEU A 77 -14.43 3.33 9.27
C LEU A 77 -15.78 2.58 9.33
N ARG A 78 -15.99 1.51 8.52
CA ARG A 78 -17.20 0.68 8.55
C ARG A 78 -17.22 -0.29 9.75
N SER A 79 -16.07 -0.49 10.40
CA SER A 79 -15.94 -1.33 11.59
C SER A 79 -14.98 -0.69 12.58
N PRO A 80 -15.37 0.42 13.24
CA PRO A 80 -14.47 1.22 14.06
C PRO A 80 -13.90 0.46 15.27
N MET A 81 -14.64 -0.49 15.82
CA MET A 81 -14.13 -1.36 16.89
C MET A 81 -13.00 -2.29 16.40
N LEU A 82 -13.11 -2.87 15.21
CA LEU A 82 -12.04 -3.65 14.59
C LEU A 82 -10.87 -2.75 14.25
N ALA A 83 -11.15 -1.61 13.64
CA ALA A 83 -10.16 -0.62 13.25
C ALA A 83 -9.26 -0.18 14.39
N GLU A 84 -9.82 0.09 15.57
CA GLU A 84 -9.06 0.50 16.76
C GLU A 84 -8.13 -0.60 17.26
N ARG A 85 -8.55 -1.87 17.22
CA ARG A 85 -7.68 -2.99 17.59
C ARG A 85 -6.56 -3.22 16.59
N LEU A 86 -6.88 -3.13 15.30
CA LEU A 86 -5.89 -3.25 14.23
C LEU A 86 -4.89 -2.10 14.22
N ARG A 87 -5.27 -0.90 14.66
CA ARG A 87 -4.37 0.25 14.76
C ARG A 87 -3.15 -0.05 15.64
N GLY A 88 -3.37 -0.63 16.81
CA GLY A 88 -2.26 -1.03 17.70
C GLY A 88 -1.35 -2.08 17.05
N VAL A 89 -1.92 -3.06 16.37
CA VAL A 89 -1.18 -4.08 15.60
C VAL A 89 -0.38 -3.42 14.48
N ALA A 90 -1.02 -2.53 13.70
CA ALA A 90 -0.38 -1.81 12.60
C ALA A 90 0.82 -0.98 13.05
N GLU A 91 0.68 -0.25 14.17
CA GLU A 91 1.78 0.55 14.73
C GLU A 91 2.96 -0.31 15.15
N TYR A 92 2.70 -1.46 15.79
CA TYR A 92 3.76 -2.40 16.16
C TYR A 92 4.46 -2.95 14.92
N ILE A 93 3.70 -3.52 13.99
CA ILE A 93 4.23 -4.20 12.80
C ILE A 93 5.03 -3.24 11.92
N ARG A 94 4.59 -1.99 11.79
CA ARG A 94 5.27 -1.02 10.93
C ARG A 94 6.52 -0.40 11.55
N PHE A 95 6.55 -0.22 12.87
CA PHE A 95 7.53 0.66 13.50
C PHE A 95 8.27 0.07 14.70
N LYS A 96 7.87 -1.11 15.19
CA LYS A 96 8.34 -1.64 16.47
C LYS A 96 8.75 -3.12 16.44
N THR A 97 8.71 -3.77 15.28
CA THR A 97 9.21 -5.15 15.14
C THR A 97 10.70 -5.21 15.44
N SER A 98 11.19 -6.39 15.80
CA SER A 98 12.62 -6.67 15.97
C SER A 98 13.40 -6.68 14.64
N LEU A 99 12.71 -6.68 13.51
CA LEU A 99 13.31 -6.69 12.18
C LEU A 99 13.82 -5.29 11.79
N PRO A 100 15.00 -5.17 11.14
CA PRO A 100 15.42 -3.92 10.51
C PRO A 100 14.36 -3.38 9.55
N GLN A 101 14.16 -2.06 9.54
CA GLN A 101 13.11 -1.42 8.74
C GLN A 101 13.16 -1.79 7.25
N LYS A 102 14.37 -1.89 6.67
CA LYS A 102 14.56 -2.35 5.28
C LYS A 102 13.93 -3.73 5.05
N LEU A 103 14.18 -4.66 5.95
CA LEU A 103 13.69 -6.03 5.84
C LEU A 103 12.18 -6.13 6.09
N ASN A 104 11.68 -5.31 7.03
CA ASN A 104 10.25 -5.20 7.30
C ASN A 104 9.49 -4.70 6.05
N GLU A 105 9.95 -3.61 5.43
CA GLU A 105 9.36 -3.09 4.19
C GLU A 105 9.51 -4.08 3.03
N PHE A 106 10.63 -4.83 2.96
CA PHE A 106 10.82 -5.84 1.93
C PHE A 106 9.81 -6.99 2.05
N ALA A 107 9.54 -7.48 3.26
CA ALA A 107 8.50 -8.49 3.50
C ALA A 107 7.11 -7.98 3.08
N ILE A 108 6.82 -6.70 3.34
CA ILE A 108 5.57 -6.05 2.88
C ILE A 108 5.49 -6.07 1.34
N LEU A 109 6.58 -5.74 0.64
CA LEU A 109 6.60 -5.78 -0.83
C LEU A 109 6.42 -7.19 -1.39
N VAL A 110 7.03 -8.22 -0.75
CA VAL A 110 6.80 -9.62 -1.14
C VAL A 110 5.32 -9.97 -1.02
N THR A 111 4.68 -9.60 0.09
CA THR A 111 3.24 -9.80 0.31
C THR A 111 2.39 -9.05 -0.73
N ALA A 112 2.66 -7.76 -0.93
CA ALA A 112 1.93 -6.93 -1.89
C ALA A 112 2.02 -7.50 -3.32
N ARG A 113 3.19 -8.02 -3.74
CA ARG A 113 3.36 -8.66 -5.04
C ARG A 113 2.54 -9.93 -5.18
N GLN A 114 2.54 -10.79 -4.15
CA GLN A 114 1.77 -12.04 -4.15
C GLN A 114 0.25 -11.79 -4.26
N TRP A 115 -0.22 -10.71 -3.67
CA TRP A 115 -1.63 -10.30 -3.71
C TRP A 115 -1.98 -9.38 -4.89
N GLY A 116 -1.02 -9.00 -5.74
CA GLY A 116 -1.24 -8.01 -6.80
C GLY A 116 -1.78 -6.69 -6.27
N ALA A 117 -1.45 -6.35 -5.01
CA ALA A 117 -2.00 -5.20 -4.31
C ALA A 117 -1.29 -3.91 -4.74
N GLN A 118 -1.83 -3.28 -5.79
CA GLN A 118 -1.23 -2.11 -6.45
C GLN A 118 -1.00 -0.95 -5.49
N TYR A 119 -2.01 -0.63 -4.66
CA TYR A 119 -1.93 0.47 -3.70
C TYR A 119 -0.90 0.20 -2.61
N GLU A 120 -0.89 -1.04 -2.07
CA GLU A 120 0.08 -1.44 -1.04
C GLU A 120 1.51 -1.35 -1.56
N TRP A 121 1.74 -1.89 -2.76
CA TRP A 121 3.03 -1.75 -3.43
C TRP A 121 3.42 -0.28 -3.60
N PHE A 122 2.53 0.55 -4.13
CA PHE A 122 2.78 1.97 -4.35
C PHE A 122 3.19 2.68 -3.06
N ALA A 123 2.50 2.41 -1.97
CA ALA A 123 2.77 3.04 -0.68
C ALA A 123 4.12 2.59 -0.08
N HIS A 124 4.39 1.28 -0.09
CA HIS A 124 5.53 0.68 0.60
C HIS A 124 6.80 0.63 -0.24
N HIS A 125 6.73 0.62 -1.57
CA HIS A 125 7.91 0.69 -2.45
C HIS A 125 8.79 1.90 -2.12
N ARG A 126 8.20 3.07 -2.02
CA ARG A 126 8.91 4.31 -1.62
C ARG A 126 9.57 4.17 -0.25
N LEU A 127 8.90 3.55 0.71
CA LEU A 127 9.42 3.36 2.06
C LEU A 127 10.56 2.35 2.09
N ALA A 128 10.45 1.25 1.34
CA ALA A 128 11.50 0.26 1.19
C ALA A 128 12.79 0.86 0.59
N LEU A 129 12.66 1.65 -0.49
CA LEU A 129 13.81 2.36 -1.07
C LEU A 129 14.43 3.35 -0.08
N LYS A 130 13.60 4.11 0.65
CA LYS A 130 14.08 5.03 1.70
C LYS A 130 14.81 4.29 2.83
N ALA A 131 14.39 3.07 3.15
CA ALA A 131 15.03 2.21 4.14
C ALA A 131 16.30 1.50 3.62
N GLY A 132 16.65 1.69 2.35
CA GLY A 132 17.90 1.19 1.75
C GLY A 132 17.75 -0.10 0.93
N LEU A 133 16.52 -0.50 0.57
CA LEU A 133 16.35 -1.60 -0.39
C LEU A 133 16.89 -1.18 -1.76
N ASN A 134 17.67 -2.07 -2.40
CA ASN A 134 18.18 -1.84 -3.74
C ASN A 134 17.03 -1.76 -4.76
N PRO A 135 16.92 -0.67 -5.57
CA PRO A 135 15.87 -0.53 -6.57
C PRO A 135 15.79 -1.71 -7.55
N ALA A 136 16.92 -2.31 -7.93
CA ALA A 136 16.93 -3.46 -8.83
C ALA A 136 16.30 -4.72 -8.21
N ILE A 137 16.38 -4.90 -6.88
CA ILE A 137 15.68 -5.97 -6.16
C ILE A 137 14.18 -5.74 -6.19
N ALA A 138 13.75 -4.50 -5.90
CA ALA A 138 12.33 -4.14 -5.94
C ALA A 138 11.74 -4.30 -7.35
N GLU A 139 12.46 -3.91 -8.40
CA GLU A 139 12.02 -4.04 -9.79
C GLU A 139 11.85 -5.51 -10.20
N GLN A 140 12.81 -6.38 -9.89
CA GLN A 140 12.70 -7.81 -10.18
C GLN A 140 11.53 -8.44 -9.44
N LEU A 141 11.34 -8.07 -8.16
CA LEU A 141 10.20 -8.52 -7.37
C LEU A 141 8.87 -8.06 -7.99
N ALA A 142 8.76 -6.79 -8.41
CA ALA A 142 7.56 -6.26 -9.08
C ALA A 142 7.19 -7.09 -10.31
N ASN A 143 8.18 -7.55 -11.07
CA ASN A 143 8.00 -8.41 -12.26
C ASN A 143 7.71 -9.88 -11.92
N GLY A 144 7.58 -10.25 -10.63
CA GLY A 144 7.31 -11.61 -10.20
C GLY A 144 8.52 -12.55 -10.30
N GLN A 145 9.71 -11.98 -10.39
CA GLN A 145 10.97 -12.74 -10.45
C GLN A 145 11.55 -12.89 -9.03
N ARG A 146 12.28 -13.99 -8.81
CA ARG A 146 13.16 -14.06 -7.65
C ARG A 146 14.28 -13.03 -7.81
N PRO A 147 14.43 -12.05 -6.92
CA PRO A 147 15.46 -11.04 -7.08
C PRO A 147 16.87 -11.64 -7.01
N ILE A 148 17.76 -11.14 -7.88
CA ILE A 148 19.19 -11.45 -7.88
C ILE A 148 19.92 -10.30 -7.18
N GLY A 149 20.97 -10.63 -6.41
CA GLY A 149 21.78 -9.63 -5.69
C GLY A 149 21.23 -9.23 -4.33
N MET A 150 20.24 -9.97 -3.81
CA MET A 150 19.85 -9.86 -2.41
C MET A 150 21.04 -10.16 -1.48
N ASP A 151 21.18 -9.38 -0.40
CA ASP A 151 22.10 -9.74 0.67
C ASP A 151 21.59 -10.98 1.45
N ALA A 152 22.38 -11.44 2.44
CA ALA A 152 22.03 -12.63 3.20
C ALA A 152 20.71 -12.46 3.97
N ASP A 153 20.50 -11.30 4.58
CA ASP A 153 19.29 -11.01 5.36
C ASP A 153 18.06 -10.87 4.46
N GLU A 154 18.18 -10.18 3.33
CA GLU A 154 17.13 -10.08 2.32
C GLU A 154 16.75 -11.46 1.76
N THR A 155 17.74 -12.32 1.54
CA THR A 155 17.51 -13.71 1.07
C THR A 155 16.70 -14.52 2.08
N ILE A 156 17.01 -14.40 3.37
CA ILE A 156 16.29 -15.07 4.46
C ILE A 156 14.83 -14.60 4.48
N ILE A 157 14.59 -13.28 4.47
CA ILE A 157 13.24 -12.70 4.48
C ILE A 157 12.44 -13.11 3.25
N TYR A 158 13.07 -13.04 2.06
CA TYR A 158 12.41 -13.44 0.81
C TYR A 158 11.99 -14.91 0.82
N ASN A 159 12.89 -15.81 1.18
CA ASN A 159 12.60 -17.24 1.16
C ASN A 159 11.45 -17.58 2.09
N PHE A 160 11.49 -17.11 3.33
CA PHE A 160 10.43 -17.33 4.31
C PHE A 160 9.08 -16.79 3.83
N SER A 161 9.03 -15.52 3.43
CA SER A 161 7.78 -14.88 3.01
C SER A 161 7.25 -15.51 1.71
N HIS A 162 8.13 -15.81 0.76
CA HIS A 162 7.74 -16.43 -0.50
C HIS A 162 7.15 -17.84 -0.30
N GLU A 163 7.82 -18.70 0.49
CA GLU A 163 7.28 -20.01 0.84
C GLU A 163 5.92 -19.89 1.54
N LEU A 164 5.83 -19.02 2.55
CA LEU A 164 4.59 -18.83 3.29
C LEU A 164 3.41 -18.45 2.38
N HIS A 165 3.66 -17.58 1.39
CA HIS A 165 2.60 -17.14 0.47
C HIS A 165 2.28 -18.13 -0.65
N THR A 166 3.24 -18.94 -1.08
CA THR A 166 3.05 -19.84 -2.24
C THR A 166 2.66 -21.27 -1.86
N THR A 167 3.17 -21.76 -0.73
CA THR A 167 2.92 -23.11 -0.25
C THR A 167 2.06 -23.17 1.01
N HIS A 168 1.83 -22.01 1.66
CA HIS A 168 1.14 -21.86 2.94
C HIS A 168 1.82 -22.56 4.13
N VAL A 169 3.03 -23.03 3.93
CA VAL A 169 3.90 -23.70 4.90
C VAL A 169 5.30 -23.16 4.69
N VAL A 170 6.09 -23.08 5.76
CA VAL A 170 7.50 -22.70 5.72
C VAL A 170 8.33 -23.96 5.98
N SER A 171 9.34 -24.20 5.15
CA SER A 171 10.29 -25.32 5.35
C SER A 171 11.11 -25.14 6.64
N ASP A 172 11.57 -26.25 7.23
CA ASP A 172 12.45 -26.21 8.39
C ASP A 172 13.73 -25.40 8.12
N ALA A 173 14.24 -25.44 6.89
CA ALA A 173 15.41 -24.68 6.49
C ALA A 173 15.14 -23.17 6.49
N ALA A 174 14.03 -22.71 5.94
CA ALA A 174 13.66 -21.29 5.94
C ALA A 174 13.33 -20.79 7.36
N TYR A 175 12.60 -21.59 8.15
CA TYR A 175 12.32 -21.29 9.57
C TYR A 175 13.62 -21.15 10.37
N LYS A 176 14.53 -22.17 10.26
CA LYS A 176 15.81 -22.16 10.96
C LYS A 176 16.64 -20.93 10.60
N ALA A 177 16.71 -20.56 9.32
CA ALA A 177 17.46 -19.39 8.88
C ALA A 177 16.98 -18.10 9.53
N VAL A 178 15.64 -17.92 9.65
CA VAL A 178 15.07 -16.76 10.34
C VAL A 178 15.39 -16.78 11.82
N VAL A 179 15.22 -17.93 12.50
CA VAL A 179 15.47 -18.03 13.95
C VAL A 179 16.97 -17.84 14.27
N ASP A 180 17.86 -18.44 13.50
CA ASP A 180 19.32 -18.28 13.69
C ASP A 180 19.75 -16.81 13.55
N ARG A 181 19.09 -16.07 12.66
CA ARG A 181 19.50 -14.69 12.35
C ARG A 181 18.77 -13.64 13.19
N PHE A 182 17.47 -13.81 13.44
CA PHE A 182 16.61 -12.80 14.08
C PHE A 182 15.94 -13.30 15.37
N GLY A 183 16.19 -14.54 15.77
CA GLY A 183 15.55 -15.16 16.93
C GLY A 183 14.09 -15.56 16.70
N GLU A 184 13.48 -16.21 17.68
CA GLU A 184 12.08 -16.62 17.62
C GLU A 184 11.14 -15.40 17.55
N GLN A 185 11.48 -14.29 18.22
CA GLN A 185 10.74 -13.04 18.11
C GLN A 185 10.73 -12.53 16.67
N GLY A 186 11.88 -12.54 15.98
CA GLY A 186 11.95 -12.15 14.57
C GLY A 186 11.10 -13.03 13.66
N ALA A 187 11.03 -14.33 13.93
CA ALA A 187 10.15 -15.23 13.19
C ALA A 187 8.67 -14.89 13.41
N VAL A 188 8.25 -14.64 14.65
CA VAL A 188 6.87 -14.24 14.97
C VAL A 188 6.53 -12.88 14.36
N ASP A 189 7.45 -11.91 14.44
CA ASP A 189 7.28 -10.58 13.83
C ASP A 189 7.13 -10.71 12.30
N LEU A 190 7.94 -11.55 11.65
CA LEU A 190 7.86 -11.77 10.20
C LEU A 190 6.53 -12.43 9.79
N ILE A 191 6.04 -13.41 10.56
CA ILE A 191 4.71 -13.99 10.36
C ILE A 191 3.63 -12.91 10.48
N ALA A 192 3.72 -12.08 11.52
CA ALA A 192 2.76 -11.02 11.77
C ALA A 192 2.76 -9.95 10.66
N VAL A 193 3.93 -9.55 10.15
CA VAL A 193 4.07 -8.64 8.99
C VAL A 193 3.36 -9.24 7.78
N ASN A 194 3.70 -10.48 7.39
CA ASN A 194 3.07 -11.14 6.24
C ASN A 194 1.54 -11.23 6.40
N GLY A 195 1.05 -11.71 7.56
CA GLY A 195 -0.38 -11.91 7.80
C GLY A 195 -1.17 -10.59 7.83
N TYR A 196 -0.63 -9.56 8.48
CA TYR A 196 -1.28 -8.25 8.53
C TYR A 196 -1.37 -7.62 7.14
N TYR A 197 -0.30 -7.68 6.35
CA TYR A 197 -0.31 -7.10 5.00
C TYR A 197 -1.09 -7.91 3.97
N VAL A 198 -1.35 -9.20 4.22
CA VAL A 198 -2.41 -9.94 3.51
C VAL A 198 -3.77 -9.32 3.77
N LEU A 199 -4.12 -9.04 5.04
CA LEU A 199 -5.38 -8.38 5.38
C LEU A 199 -5.50 -7.00 4.70
N VAL A 200 -4.45 -6.18 4.75
CA VAL A 200 -4.46 -4.86 4.10
C VAL A 200 -4.59 -4.98 2.59
N SER A 201 -3.87 -5.92 1.96
CA SER A 201 -3.98 -6.20 0.52
C SER A 201 -5.39 -6.61 0.11
N MET A 202 -6.04 -7.49 0.89
CA MET A 202 -7.45 -7.87 0.68
C MET A 202 -8.38 -6.66 0.74
N ILE A 203 -8.21 -5.79 1.75
CA ILE A 203 -9.04 -4.58 1.93
C ILE A 203 -8.90 -3.66 0.72
N LEU A 204 -7.67 -3.36 0.31
CA LEU A 204 -7.38 -2.48 -0.82
C LEU A 204 -7.92 -3.03 -2.15
N ASN A 205 -7.75 -4.34 -2.38
CA ASN A 205 -8.22 -5.01 -3.58
C ASN A 205 -9.76 -5.11 -3.61
N VAL A 206 -10.40 -5.42 -2.47
CA VAL A 206 -11.87 -5.45 -2.37
C VAL A 206 -12.44 -4.05 -2.57
N ASP A 207 -11.83 -3.02 -1.99
CA ASP A 207 -12.24 -1.63 -2.16
C ASP A 207 -12.03 -1.12 -3.60
N ARG A 208 -11.11 -1.69 -4.36
CA ARG A 208 -10.61 -1.15 -5.63
C ARG A 208 -10.00 0.23 -5.42
N SER A 209 -9.25 0.39 -4.34
CA SER A 209 -8.67 1.68 -3.96
C SER A 209 -7.81 2.25 -5.08
N PRO A 210 -8.14 3.42 -5.64
CA PRO A 210 -7.36 4.03 -6.71
C PRO A 210 -6.03 4.53 -6.17
N LEU A 211 -5.02 4.52 -7.02
CA LEU A 211 -3.71 5.06 -6.67
C LEU A 211 -3.77 6.58 -6.51
N PRO A 212 -3.02 7.14 -5.54
CA PRO A 212 -2.97 8.58 -5.34
C PRO A 212 -2.51 9.32 -6.61
N GLY A 213 -3.18 10.46 -6.89
CA GLY A 213 -2.84 11.31 -8.02
C GLY A 213 -3.04 10.67 -9.40
N GLY A 214 -3.84 9.60 -9.50
CA GLY A 214 -4.07 8.90 -10.77
C GLY A 214 -2.83 8.16 -11.29
N ALA A 215 -1.91 7.78 -10.41
CA ALA A 215 -0.71 7.05 -10.78
C ALA A 215 -1.04 5.73 -11.51
N LYS A 216 -0.19 5.34 -12.44
CA LYS A 216 -0.34 4.05 -13.14
C LYS A 216 -0.06 2.88 -12.20
N PRO A 217 -0.78 1.74 -12.36
CA PRO A 217 -0.50 0.52 -11.60
C PRO A 217 0.97 0.09 -11.72
N PRO A 218 1.69 -0.05 -10.61
CA PRO A 218 3.13 -0.36 -10.63
C PRO A 218 3.42 -1.85 -10.86
N LEU A 219 2.47 -2.73 -10.57
CA LEU A 219 2.67 -4.16 -10.73
C LEU A 219 2.02 -4.67 -12.01
N PRO A 220 2.69 -5.53 -12.80
CA PRO A 220 2.03 -6.28 -13.87
C PRO A 220 0.96 -7.21 -13.28
N PRO A 221 -0.07 -7.59 -14.07
CA PRO A 221 -1.10 -8.53 -13.63
C PRO A 221 -0.50 -9.83 -13.08
N LEU A 222 -1.18 -10.43 -12.10
CA LEU A 222 -0.85 -11.79 -11.67
C LEU A 222 -1.13 -12.76 -12.84
N LYS A 223 -0.21 -13.69 -13.05
CA LYS A 223 -0.36 -14.75 -14.04
C LYS A 223 -1.20 -15.90 -13.47
#